data_996e585280159cf778f70e12c1e0b0c1
#
_entry.id   996e585280159cf778f70e12c1e0b0c1
#
_cell.length_a   1.000
_cell.length_b   1.000
_cell.length_c   1.000
_cell.angle_alpha   90.00
_cell.angle_beta   90.00
_cell.angle_gamma   90.00
#
_symmetry.space_group_name_H-M   'P 1'
#
loop_
_entity.id
_entity.type
_entity.pdbx_description
1 polymer ?
#
loop_
_entity_poly.entity_id
_entity_poly.type
_entity_poly.pdbx_seq_one_letter_code
_entity_poly.pdbx_strand_id
1 'polypeptide(L)'
;MTITRTIIGRRGLLRIGGAALAAPLLMRSAWAQEKFVCKIAHSEAIGSPFTNAFEKWTAVLNEKSEGRIDAQHFPASQLGPLAQLLEMSRIGTIQVTAAGPDSEEAIAPEIAATAGAPGFIYKNEAHVDAVLQGDIGEEISRIAREKTGVEFIAYGEVGFRHLLTKAPVTDLASLQGVKLRVPEVRIWVDFWKLLGANPTPLPYSEQYSALSTGVIDGLDSDYFSILGFKWYEQAKNILPTYHWFLPKAIRMNAAWLDALPADLQELCRTTAKEAFAEQRATNRAGADKALEDLKAVGCTVHPFPAEEKAKWEDKSASLYDTFGATSPATAEMIAKIRALA
;
A
#
# COMPACT_ATOMS: atom_id res chain seq x y z
N MET A 1 64.02 -46.81 -41.86
CA MET A 1 64.32 -45.59 -41.11
C MET A 1 63.92 -45.86 -39.67
N THR A 2 64.95 -45.89 -38.81
CA THR A 2 64.96 -46.52 -37.49
C THR A 2 64.46 -45.53 -36.43
N ILE A 3 63.41 -45.91 -35.66
CA ILE A 3 62.94 -45.11 -34.52
C ILE A 3 63.61 -45.64 -33.26
N THR A 4 64.45 -44.79 -32.66
CA THR A 4 65.14 -45.09 -31.40
C THR A 4 64.30 -44.67 -30.23
N ARG A 5 63.82 -45.61 -29.45
CA ARG A 5 63.10 -45.35 -28.15
C ARG A 5 64.20 -45.20 -27.07
N THR A 6 64.22 -44.02 -26.43
CA THR A 6 64.98 -43.77 -25.23
C THR A 6 64.15 -44.07 -23.99
N ILE A 7 64.50 -45.06 -23.22
CA ILE A 7 63.93 -45.45 -21.93
C ILE A 7 64.68 -44.65 -20.85
N ILE A 8 63.98 -43.73 -20.17
CA ILE A 8 64.47 -43.01 -19.00
C ILE A 8 64.09 -43.82 -17.73
N GLY A 9 65.17 -44.26 -17.06
CA GLY A 9 65.09 -45.14 -15.89
C GLY A 9 64.61 -44.45 -14.60
N ARG A 10 63.92 -45.23 -13.76
CA ARG A 10 63.20 -44.90 -12.52
C ARG A 10 64.08 -44.48 -11.29
N ARG A 11 65.26 -43.92 -11.43
CA ARG A 11 66.20 -43.66 -10.29
C ARG A 11 66.74 -42.24 -10.17
N GLY A 12 66.02 -41.24 -10.73
CA GLY A 12 66.48 -39.84 -10.72
C GLY A 12 65.61 -38.84 -10.01
N LEU A 13 64.69 -39.23 -9.18
CA LEU A 13 63.66 -38.31 -8.54
C LEU A 13 63.73 -38.39 -7.01
N LEU A 14 64.92 -38.14 -6.42
CA LEU A 14 65.04 -37.93 -4.97
C LEU A 14 66.24 -37.02 -4.70
N ARG A 15 66.01 -35.72 -4.70
CA ARG A 15 66.74 -34.66 -3.97
C ARG A 15 66.44 -33.28 -4.56
N ILE A 16 65.26 -32.73 -4.28
CA ILE A 16 65.09 -31.29 -4.12
C ILE A 16 64.12 -31.13 -2.94
N GLY A 17 64.69 -31.08 -1.74
CA GLY A 17 64.02 -30.54 -0.56
C GLY A 17 64.09 -29.03 -0.70
N GLY A 18 62.93 -28.38 -0.87
CA GLY A 18 62.85 -26.96 -0.95
C GLY A 18 61.57 -26.51 -0.25
N ALA A 19 61.71 -25.82 0.87
CA ALA A 19 60.76 -25.23 1.74
C ALA A 19 59.49 -24.73 1.00
N ALA A 20 58.40 -25.48 1.08
CA ALA A 20 57.07 -24.97 0.80
C ALA A 20 56.66 -24.11 2.00
N LEU A 21 56.80 -22.80 1.87
CA LEU A 21 56.14 -21.82 2.71
C LEU A 21 54.65 -22.14 2.69
N ALA A 22 54.15 -22.71 3.79
CA ALA A 22 52.71 -22.83 4.05
C ALA A 22 52.15 -21.42 4.24
N ALA A 23 51.75 -20.77 3.15
CA ALA A 23 50.82 -19.67 3.21
C ALA A 23 49.51 -20.26 3.73
N PRO A 24 48.96 -19.76 4.85
CA PRO A 24 47.60 -20.11 5.22
C PRO A 24 46.71 -19.57 4.09
N LEU A 25 46.22 -20.47 3.23
CA LEU A 25 45.06 -20.25 2.42
C LEU A 25 43.94 -19.92 3.41
N LEU A 26 43.75 -18.64 3.70
CA LEU A 26 42.52 -18.12 4.19
C LEU A 26 41.46 -18.46 3.12
N MET A 27 40.99 -19.70 3.13
CA MET A 27 39.68 -20.03 2.60
C MET A 27 38.72 -19.16 3.39
N ARG A 28 38.47 -17.93 2.93
CA ARG A 28 37.22 -17.28 3.18
C ARG A 28 36.19 -18.27 2.69
N SER A 29 35.67 -19.06 3.61
CA SER A 29 34.42 -19.80 3.40
C SER A 29 33.48 -18.74 2.91
N ALA A 30 33.22 -18.69 1.60
CA ALA A 30 32.04 -18.06 1.08
C ALA A 30 30.90 -18.91 1.60
N TRP A 31 30.54 -18.68 2.86
CA TRP A 31 29.25 -19.10 3.36
C TRP A 31 28.29 -18.50 2.36
N ALA A 32 27.56 -19.33 1.62
CA ALA A 32 26.45 -18.86 0.83
C ALA A 32 25.56 -18.09 1.81
N GLN A 33 25.64 -16.76 1.75
CA GLN A 33 24.93 -15.89 2.66
C GLN A 33 23.45 -16.20 2.42
N GLU A 34 22.77 -16.65 3.46
CA GLU A 34 21.34 -16.98 3.37
C GLU A 34 20.61 -15.78 2.77
N LYS A 35 19.95 -16.01 1.64
CA LYS A 35 19.28 -14.96 0.89
C LYS A 35 17.80 -15.01 1.14
N PHE A 36 17.26 -13.94 1.73
CA PHE A 36 15.85 -13.81 2.03
C PHE A 36 15.10 -13.13 0.88
N VAL A 37 14.28 -13.87 0.16
CA VAL A 37 13.44 -13.30 -0.91
C VAL A 37 12.32 -12.47 -0.28
N CYS A 38 12.20 -11.20 -0.72
CA CYS A 38 11.17 -10.26 -0.30
C CYS A 38 10.35 -9.79 -1.50
N LYS A 39 9.23 -10.46 -1.78
CA LYS A 39 8.29 -10.02 -2.83
C LYS A 39 7.38 -8.94 -2.28
N ILE A 40 7.39 -7.78 -2.92
CA ILE A 40 6.61 -6.59 -2.59
C ILE A 40 5.59 -6.41 -3.70
N ALA A 41 4.29 -6.56 -3.40
CA ALA A 41 3.24 -6.47 -4.41
C ALA A 41 2.09 -5.58 -3.94
N HIS A 42 1.59 -4.72 -4.82
CA HIS A 42 0.48 -3.81 -4.53
C HIS A 42 -0.32 -3.43 -5.78
N SER A 43 -1.48 -2.79 -5.59
CA SER A 43 -2.41 -2.44 -6.67
C SER A 43 -2.24 -1.03 -7.24
N GLU A 44 -1.37 -0.20 -6.66
CA GLU A 44 -1.26 1.21 -7.04
C GLU A 44 -0.61 1.41 -8.41
N ALA A 45 -0.98 2.51 -9.09
CA ALA A 45 -0.54 2.83 -10.44
C ALA A 45 0.98 3.03 -10.54
N ILE A 46 1.57 2.52 -11.62
CA ILE A 46 2.97 2.79 -11.96
C ILE A 46 3.17 4.31 -12.13
N GLY A 47 4.26 4.83 -11.57
CA GLY A 47 4.60 6.25 -11.61
C GLY A 47 3.88 7.12 -10.57
N SER A 48 2.96 6.57 -9.77
CA SER A 48 2.40 7.30 -8.62
C SER A 48 3.45 7.53 -7.54
N PRO A 49 3.29 8.57 -6.69
CA PRO A 49 4.19 8.78 -5.55
C PRO A 49 4.32 7.55 -4.65
N PHE A 50 3.24 6.79 -4.52
CA PHE A 50 3.20 5.57 -3.72
C PHE A 50 4.04 4.44 -4.33
N THR A 51 3.90 4.18 -5.62
CA THR A 51 4.69 3.16 -6.34
C THR A 51 6.17 3.54 -6.37
N ASN A 52 6.49 4.82 -6.61
CA ASN A 52 7.86 5.32 -6.62
C ASN A 52 8.55 5.12 -5.25
N ALA A 53 7.81 5.26 -4.15
CA ALA A 53 8.35 4.97 -2.82
C ALA A 53 8.71 3.49 -2.64
N PHE A 54 7.88 2.57 -3.15
CA PHE A 54 8.22 1.14 -3.15
C PHE A 54 9.42 0.82 -4.02
N GLU A 55 9.56 1.43 -5.19
CA GLU A 55 10.75 1.26 -6.05
C GLU A 55 12.02 1.68 -5.31
N LYS A 56 12.01 2.87 -4.71
CA LYS A 56 13.12 3.37 -3.88
C LYS A 56 13.40 2.44 -2.70
N TRP A 57 12.38 2.05 -1.97
CA TRP A 57 12.54 1.17 -0.80
C TRP A 57 13.08 -0.21 -1.19
N THR A 58 12.62 -0.79 -2.30
CA THR A 58 13.15 -2.04 -2.86
C THR A 58 14.65 -1.93 -3.15
N ALA A 59 15.09 -0.83 -3.76
CA ALA A 59 16.50 -0.58 -4.02
C ALA A 59 17.31 -0.44 -2.71
N VAL A 60 16.78 0.30 -1.73
CA VAL A 60 17.40 0.48 -0.41
C VAL A 60 17.53 -0.85 0.35
N LEU A 61 16.51 -1.72 0.31
CA LEU A 61 16.58 -3.03 0.94
C LEU A 61 17.68 -3.89 0.31
N ASN A 62 17.77 -3.94 -1.01
CA ASN A 62 18.80 -4.69 -1.73
C ASN A 62 20.21 -4.16 -1.41
N GLU A 63 20.40 -2.85 -1.41
CA GLU A 63 21.69 -2.21 -1.15
C GLU A 63 22.13 -2.35 0.31
N LYS A 64 21.30 -1.86 1.25
CA LYS A 64 21.65 -1.81 2.68
C LYS A 64 21.71 -3.19 3.35
N SER A 65 21.05 -4.20 2.80
CA SER A 65 21.19 -5.57 3.27
C SER A 65 22.45 -6.26 2.75
N GLU A 66 23.24 -5.58 1.91
CA GLU A 66 24.41 -6.16 1.23
C GLU A 66 24.04 -7.43 0.42
N GLY A 67 22.80 -7.44 -0.15
CA GLY A 67 22.28 -8.55 -0.94
C GLY A 67 21.76 -9.73 -0.12
N ARG A 68 21.67 -9.64 1.22
CA ARG A 68 21.03 -10.65 2.07
C ARG A 68 19.51 -10.68 1.88
N ILE A 69 18.88 -9.54 1.59
CA ILE A 69 17.49 -9.49 1.14
C ILE A 69 17.49 -9.36 -0.39
N ASP A 70 16.71 -10.21 -1.07
CA ASP A 70 16.39 -10.13 -2.50
C ASP A 70 15.00 -9.51 -2.65
N ALA A 71 14.93 -8.18 -2.59
CA ALA A 71 13.68 -7.46 -2.71
C ALA A 71 13.27 -7.33 -4.18
N GLN A 72 12.03 -7.72 -4.48
CA GLN A 72 11.43 -7.76 -5.81
C GLN A 72 10.09 -7.01 -5.79
N HIS A 73 9.89 -6.06 -6.70
CA HIS A 73 8.71 -5.19 -6.72
C HIS A 73 7.76 -5.52 -7.86
N PHE A 74 6.46 -5.67 -7.54
CA PHE A 74 5.38 -6.04 -8.44
C PHE A 74 4.19 -5.07 -8.27
N PRO A 75 4.20 -3.91 -8.94
CA PRO A 75 3.14 -2.90 -8.87
C PRO A 75 1.90 -3.26 -9.69
N ALA A 76 0.88 -2.40 -9.64
CA ALA A 76 -0.30 -2.40 -10.51
C ALA A 76 -0.99 -3.77 -10.63
N SER A 77 -1.13 -4.49 -9.51
CA SER A 77 -1.79 -5.80 -9.42
C SER A 77 -1.16 -6.90 -10.30
N GLN A 78 0.15 -6.83 -10.59
CA GLN A 78 0.85 -7.84 -11.42
C GLN A 78 0.74 -9.26 -10.88
N LEU A 79 0.62 -9.42 -9.55
CA LEU A 79 0.46 -10.74 -8.90
C LEU A 79 -0.99 -11.07 -8.53
N GLY A 80 -1.95 -10.27 -8.97
CA GLY A 80 -3.37 -10.48 -8.73
C GLY A 80 -4.09 -9.29 -8.09
N PRO A 81 -5.42 -9.37 -7.95
CA PRO A 81 -6.23 -8.34 -7.31
C PRO A 81 -5.90 -8.19 -5.82
N LEU A 82 -6.25 -7.04 -5.23
CA LEU A 82 -5.90 -6.70 -3.84
C LEU A 82 -6.30 -7.79 -2.83
N ALA A 83 -7.51 -8.34 -2.94
CA ALA A 83 -7.97 -9.41 -2.04
C ALA A 83 -7.03 -10.63 -2.04
N GLN A 84 -6.53 -11.03 -3.23
CA GLN A 84 -5.54 -12.10 -3.34
C GLN A 84 -4.18 -11.69 -2.75
N LEU A 85 -3.71 -10.47 -2.98
CA LEU A 85 -2.45 -9.98 -2.41
C LEU A 85 -2.49 -9.94 -0.87
N LEU A 86 -3.63 -9.58 -0.29
CA LEU A 86 -3.85 -9.61 1.16
C LEU A 86 -3.68 -11.02 1.71
N GLU A 87 -4.32 -11.99 1.09
CA GLU A 87 -4.21 -13.40 1.51
C GLU A 87 -2.78 -13.94 1.30
N MET A 88 -2.17 -13.67 0.15
CA MET A 88 -0.77 -14.06 -0.13
C MET A 88 0.21 -13.49 0.90
N SER A 89 -0.04 -12.27 1.41
CA SER A 89 0.79 -11.67 2.46
C SER A 89 0.58 -12.33 3.82
N ARG A 90 -0.66 -12.74 4.16
CA ARG A 90 -0.95 -13.44 5.42
C ARG A 90 -0.26 -14.81 5.48
N ILE A 91 -0.32 -15.56 4.38
CA ILE A 91 0.30 -16.91 4.30
C ILE A 91 1.79 -16.89 3.92
N GLY A 92 2.39 -15.71 3.67
CA GLY A 92 3.82 -15.56 3.38
C GLY A 92 4.25 -15.89 1.94
N THR A 93 3.32 -16.07 0.99
CA THR A 93 3.65 -16.27 -0.44
C THR A 93 4.26 -15.00 -1.07
N ILE A 94 3.82 -13.83 -0.62
CA ILE A 94 4.52 -12.56 -0.75
C ILE A 94 4.82 -12.02 0.65
N GLN A 95 5.88 -11.23 0.76
CA GLN A 95 6.34 -10.74 2.04
C GLN A 95 5.73 -9.40 2.40
N VAL A 96 5.47 -8.56 1.39
CA VAL A 96 4.93 -7.22 1.61
C VAL A 96 3.78 -6.94 0.64
N THR A 97 2.72 -6.33 1.18
CA THR A 97 1.69 -5.66 0.39
C THR A 97 1.30 -4.34 1.04
N ALA A 98 0.47 -3.56 0.37
CA ALA A 98 -0.09 -2.33 0.91
C ALA A 98 -1.59 -2.25 0.68
N ALA A 99 -2.32 -1.87 1.71
CA ALA A 99 -3.75 -1.67 1.65
C ALA A 99 -4.20 -0.62 2.67
N GLY A 100 -5.38 -0.05 2.48
CA GLY A 100 -6.03 0.69 3.55
C GLY A 100 -6.30 -0.22 4.75
N PRO A 101 -6.21 0.28 5.98
CA PRO A 101 -6.58 -0.48 7.18
C PRO A 101 -8.02 -1.03 7.14
N ASP A 102 -8.92 -0.42 6.34
CA ASP A 102 -10.29 -0.88 6.07
C ASP A 102 -10.37 -2.29 5.49
N SER A 103 -9.32 -2.76 4.81
CA SER A 103 -9.25 -4.15 4.31
C SER A 103 -9.21 -5.20 5.43
N GLU A 104 -9.04 -4.80 6.68
CA GLU A 104 -9.15 -5.68 7.84
C GLU A 104 -10.53 -5.69 8.49
N GLU A 105 -11.53 -4.97 7.95
CA GLU A 105 -12.87 -4.82 8.55
C GLU A 105 -13.49 -6.16 9.00
N ALA A 106 -13.35 -7.20 8.19
CA ALA A 106 -13.94 -8.51 8.49
C ALA A 106 -13.26 -9.25 9.66
N ILE A 107 -11.99 -8.94 9.96
CA ILE A 107 -11.17 -9.65 10.96
C ILE A 107 -10.97 -8.77 12.20
N ALA A 108 -10.74 -7.48 11.99
CA ALA A 108 -10.40 -6.51 13.02
C ALA A 108 -11.03 -5.14 12.69
N PRO A 109 -12.35 -4.98 12.89
CA PRO A 109 -13.08 -3.76 12.52
C PRO A 109 -12.55 -2.51 13.24
N GLU A 110 -11.92 -2.65 14.41
CA GLU A 110 -11.25 -1.56 15.10
C GLU A 110 -10.07 -0.98 14.30
N ILE A 111 -9.35 -1.81 13.52
CA ILE A 111 -8.30 -1.35 12.61
C ILE A 111 -8.93 -0.55 11.46
N ALA A 112 -10.05 -1.02 10.92
CA ALA A 112 -10.71 -0.37 9.79
C ALA A 112 -11.16 1.07 10.11
N ALA A 113 -11.45 1.39 11.37
CA ALA A 113 -11.78 2.74 11.81
C ALA A 113 -10.66 3.77 11.47
N THR A 114 -9.41 3.33 11.43
CA THR A 114 -8.25 4.20 11.11
C THR A 114 -8.06 4.44 9.60
N ALA A 115 -8.82 3.78 8.75
CA ALA A 115 -8.81 4.01 7.31
C ALA A 115 -9.65 5.22 6.85
N GLY A 116 -10.09 6.05 7.78
CA GLY A 116 -11.02 7.14 7.47
C GLY A 116 -12.49 6.73 7.52
N ALA A 117 -12.79 5.53 7.99
CA ALA A 117 -14.15 5.04 8.18
C ALA A 117 -14.78 5.62 9.47
N PRO A 118 -16.04 6.04 9.41
CA PRO A 118 -16.98 5.92 8.30
C PRO A 118 -17.13 7.17 7.41
N GLY A 119 -16.04 7.79 7.01
CA GLY A 119 -16.03 9.02 6.22
C GLY A 119 -16.01 10.29 7.09
N PHE A 120 -15.40 11.37 6.61
CA PHE A 120 -15.24 12.66 7.29
C PHE A 120 -14.63 12.61 8.71
N ILE A 121 -14.09 11.46 9.14
CA ILE A 121 -13.49 11.31 10.47
C ILE A 121 -12.20 12.13 10.58
N TYR A 122 -11.41 12.18 9.50
CA TYR A 122 -10.21 12.98 9.45
C TYR A 122 -10.51 14.42 9.03
N LYS A 123 -10.02 15.39 9.81
CA LYS A 123 -10.24 16.80 9.57
C LYS A 123 -9.22 17.40 8.59
N ASN A 124 -8.00 16.90 8.65
CA ASN A 124 -6.87 17.35 7.83
C ASN A 124 -5.71 16.33 7.96
N GLU A 125 -4.63 16.56 7.23
CA GLU A 125 -3.45 15.70 7.22
C GLU A 125 -2.72 15.64 8.58
N ALA A 126 -2.73 16.74 9.35
CA ALA A 126 -2.13 16.75 10.70
C ALA A 126 -2.89 15.82 11.65
N HIS A 127 -4.22 15.76 11.53
CA HIS A 127 -5.03 14.80 12.29
C HIS A 127 -4.70 13.34 11.90
N VAL A 128 -4.52 13.07 10.61
CA VAL A 128 -4.07 11.74 10.13
C VAL A 128 -2.72 11.37 10.73
N ASP A 129 -1.77 12.31 10.73
CA ASP A 129 -0.44 12.07 11.31
C ASP A 129 -0.51 11.82 12.82
N ALA A 130 -1.32 12.58 13.57
CA ALA A 130 -1.53 12.37 15.00
C ALA A 130 -2.07 10.97 15.31
N VAL A 131 -2.96 10.44 14.46
CA VAL A 131 -3.52 9.09 14.61
C VAL A 131 -2.51 8.01 14.23
N LEU A 132 -1.91 8.09 13.05
CA LEU A 132 -1.16 6.97 12.46
C LEU A 132 0.33 6.97 12.81
N GLN A 133 0.91 8.11 13.16
CA GLN A 133 2.31 8.21 13.60
C GLN A 133 2.43 8.22 15.13
N GLY A 134 1.31 8.20 15.87
CA GLY A 134 1.23 8.14 17.32
C GLY A 134 0.83 6.77 17.85
N ASP A 135 0.40 6.75 19.11
CA ASP A 135 0.06 5.53 19.86
C ASP A 135 -1.00 4.66 19.18
N ILE A 136 -1.97 5.27 18.50
CA ILE A 136 -3.01 4.54 17.77
C ILE A 136 -2.38 3.74 16.62
N GLY A 137 -1.43 4.32 15.87
CA GLY A 137 -0.72 3.63 14.81
C GLY A 137 0.05 2.40 15.30
N GLU A 138 0.68 2.50 16.47
CA GLU A 138 1.36 1.37 17.12
C GLU A 138 0.35 0.32 17.62
N GLU A 139 -0.75 0.75 18.23
CA GLU A 139 -1.82 -0.13 18.72
C GLU A 139 -2.40 -0.97 17.56
N ILE A 140 -2.76 -0.37 16.44
CA ILE A 140 -3.33 -1.10 15.30
C ILE A 140 -2.31 -2.01 14.60
N SER A 141 -1.01 -1.66 14.59
CA SER A 141 0.04 -2.55 14.08
C SER A 141 0.14 -3.82 14.93
N ARG A 142 0.08 -3.68 16.27
CA ARG A 142 0.06 -4.81 17.18
C ARG A 142 -1.18 -5.69 16.98
N ILE A 143 -2.37 -5.08 16.89
CA ILE A 143 -3.62 -5.81 16.65
C ILE A 143 -3.57 -6.54 15.31
N ALA A 144 -3.06 -5.90 14.25
CA ALA A 144 -2.90 -6.51 12.93
C ALA A 144 -2.01 -7.75 13.01
N ARG A 145 -0.86 -7.63 13.68
CA ARG A 145 0.07 -8.74 13.88
C ARG A 145 -0.58 -9.92 14.61
N GLU A 146 -1.31 -9.65 15.69
CA GLU A 146 -1.96 -10.67 16.51
C GLU A 146 -3.12 -11.36 15.77
N LYS A 147 -3.98 -10.60 15.09
CA LYS A 147 -5.20 -11.13 14.47
C LYS A 147 -5.02 -11.62 13.04
N THR A 148 -4.07 -11.06 12.28
CA THR A 148 -3.96 -11.31 10.84
C THR A 148 -2.62 -11.88 10.40
N GLY A 149 -1.63 -11.97 11.30
CA GLY A 149 -0.30 -12.47 10.99
C GLY A 149 0.55 -11.51 10.14
N VAL A 150 0.13 -10.25 9.98
CA VAL A 150 0.91 -9.21 9.31
C VAL A 150 1.20 -8.04 10.25
N GLU A 151 2.40 -7.48 10.17
CA GLU A 151 2.79 -6.28 10.91
C GLU A 151 2.67 -5.06 9.99
N PHE A 152 2.11 -3.97 10.50
CA PHE A 152 2.12 -2.68 9.82
C PHE A 152 3.42 -1.95 10.17
N ILE A 153 4.43 -2.06 9.30
CA ILE A 153 5.78 -1.54 9.56
C ILE A 153 5.93 -0.06 9.23
N ALA A 154 5.02 0.51 8.45
CA ALA A 154 4.94 1.92 8.10
C ALA A 154 3.54 2.27 7.59
N TYR A 155 3.27 3.58 7.48
CA TYR A 155 2.06 4.11 6.85
C TYR A 155 2.45 5.09 5.73
N GLY A 156 1.95 4.82 4.53
CA GLY A 156 1.88 5.76 3.43
C GLY A 156 0.45 6.26 3.25
N GLU A 157 0.18 6.96 2.15
CA GLU A 157 -1.15 7.49 1.85
C GLU A 157 -1.35 7.66 0.35
N VAL A 158 -2.61 7.62 -0.06
CA VAL A 158 -3.01 8.16 -1.36
C VAL A 158 -3.73 9.51 -1.20
N GLY A 159 -4.03 9.90 0.03
CA GLY A 159 -4.61 11.19 0.39
C GLY A 159 -6.13 11.19 0.44
N PHE A 160 -6.71 12.39 0.36
CA PHE A 160 -8.16 12.56 0.30
C PHE A 160 -8.72 12.04 -1.01
N ARG A 161 -9.93 11.50 -0.92
CA ARG A 161 -10.68 10.96 -2.06
C ARG A 161 -11.76 11.93 -2.50
N HIS A 162 -12.02 11.90 -3.79
CA HIS A 162 -12.94 12.78 -4.50
C HIS A 162 -13.77 11.97 -5.47
N LEU A 163 -14.96 12.46 -5.83
CA LEU A 163 -15.78 11.82 -6.85
C LEU A 163 -15.25 12.10 -8.25
N LEU A 164 -15.27 11.06 -9.09
CA LEU A 164 -15.09 11.14 -10.54
C LEU A 164 -16.30 10.47 -11.19
N THR A 165 -17.06 11.20 -12.01
CA THR A 165 -18.32 10.72 -12.61
C THR A 165 -18.43 11.08 -14.08
N LYS A 166 -19.23 10.31 -14.84
CA LYS A 166 -19.52 10.58 -16.24
C LYS A 166 -20.43 11.80 -16.40
N ALA A 167 -21.54 11.83 -15.67
CA ALA A 167 -22.40 12.99 -15.57
C ALA A 167 -22.01 13.85 -14.37
N PRO A 168 -22.24 15.16 -14.38
CA PRO A 168 -21.97 16.02 -13.23
C PRO A 168 -22.73 15.58 -11.98
N VAL A 169 -22.01 15.48 -10.86
CA VAL A 169 -22.58 15.37 -9.51
C VAL A 169 -22.10 16.58 -8.73
N THR A 170 -23.01 17.37 -8.18
CA THR A 170 -22.71 18.62 -7.48
C THR A 170 -23.32 18.69 -6.08
N ASP A 171 -24.27 17.80 -5.78
CA ASP A 171 -25.02 17.74 -4.53
C ASP A 171 -25.60 16.35 -4.28
N LEU A 172 -26.26 16.16 -3.12
CA LEU A 172 -26.92 14.90 -2.76
C LEU A 172 -28.06 14.51 -3.73
N ALA A 173 -28.71 15.47 -4.36
CA ALA A 173 -29.81 15.19 -5.29
C ALA A 173 -29.30 14.57 -6.59
N SER A 174 -28.24 15.14 -7.15
CA SER A 174 -27.59 14.62 -8.36
C SER A 174 -26.79 13.32 -8.14
N LEU A 175 -26.51 12.97 -6.87
CA LEU A 175 -25.87 11.70 -6.50
C LEU A 175 -26.85 10.52 -6.49
N GLN A 176 -28.18 10.79 -6.43
CA GLN A 176 -29.18 9.73 -6.28
C GLN A 176 -29.12 8.70 -7.41
N GLY A 177 -28.93 7.42 -7.04
CA GLY A 177 -28.93 6.31 -7.98
C GLY A 177 -27.69 6.18 -8.87
N VAL A 178 -26.72 7.07 -8.73
CA VAL A 178 -25.45 6.99 -9.48
C VAL A 178 -24.73 5.68 -9.11
N LYS A 179 -24.42 4.86 -10.11
CA LYS A 179 -23.68 3.60 -9.92
C LYS A 179 -22.22 3.94 -9.66
N LEU A 180 -21.84 3.95 -8.39
CA LEU A 180 -20.46 4.21 -7.96
C LEU A 180 -19.72 2.93 -7.66
N ARG A 181 -18.53 2.78 -8.25
CA ARG A 181 -17.63 1.73 -7.80
C ARG A 181 -17.20 1.98 -6.36
N VAL A 182 -17.22 0.94 -5.57
CA VAL A 182 -16.61 0.91 -4.23
C VAL A 182 -15.68 -0.30 -4.10
N PRO A 183 -14.72 -0.29 -3.16
CA PRO A 183 -14.00 -1.52 -2.80
C PRO A 183 -14.96 -2.56 -2.20
N GLU A 184 -14.53 -3.83 -2.19
CA GLU A 184 -15.29 -4.95 -1.62
C GLU A 184 -15.22 -4.96 -0.08
N VAL A 185 -15.53 -3.82 0.53
CA VAL A 185 -15.48 -3.55 1.97
C VAL A 185 -16.82 -2.92 2.37
N ARG A 186 -17.46 -3.46 3.41
CA ARG A 186 -18.82 -3.15 3.77
C ARG A 186 -19.04 -1.68 4.10
N ILE A 187 -18.17 -1.07 4.89
CA ILE A 187 -18.32 0.32 5.33
C ILE A 187 -18.38 1.31 4.15
N TRP A 188 -17.69 1.01 3.03
CA TRP A 188 -17.77 1.82 1.81
C TRP A 188 -19.14 1.71 1.14
N VAL A 189 -19.69 0.49 1.10
CA VAL A 189 -21.05 0.25 0.56
C VAL A 189 -22.08 0.99 1.39
N ASP A 190 -22.01 0.88 2.71
CA ASP A 190 -22.93 1.51 3.64
C ASP A 190 -22.86 3.05 3.53
N PHE A 191 -21.67 3.63 3.42
CA PHE A 191 -21.45 5.07 3.26
C PHE A 191 -22.13 5.62 2.00
N TRP A 192 -21.81 5.06 0.85
CA TRP A 192 -22.34 5.56 -0.42
C TRP A 192 -23.83 5.30 -0.56
N LYS A 193 -24.32 4.16 -0.06
CA LYS A 193 -25.75 3.84 -0.03
C LYS A 193 -26.52 4.83 0.84
N LEU A 194 -25.99 5.20 2.01
CA LEU A 194 -26.61 6.16 2.91
C LEU A 194 -26.69 7.56 2.25
N LEU A 195 -25.69 7.96 1.50
CA LEU A 195 -25.71 9.21 0.74
C LEU A 195 -26.69 9.17 -0.46
N GLY A 196 -27.11 7.99 -0.91
CA GLY A 196 -28.12 7.81 -1.96
C GLY A 196 -27.56 7.32 -3.30
N ALA A 197 -26.25 7.06 -3.40
CA ALA A 197 -25.67 6.40 -4.56
C ALA A 197 -26.09 4.91 -4.62
N ASN A 198 -25.81 4.28 -5.76
CA ASN A 198 -25.93 2.84 -5.95
C ASN A 198 -24.52 2.23 -5.99
N PRO A 199 -23.95 1.82 -4.83
CA PRO A 199 -22.59 1.31 -4.76
C PRO A 199 -22.48 -0.06 -5.44
N THR A 200 -21.44 -0.21 -6.25
CA THR A 200 -21.12 -1.41 -7.00
C THR A 200 -19.74 -1.90 -6.56
N PRO A 201 -19.64 -2.91 -5.67
CA PRO A 201 -18.36 -3.47 -5.24
C PRO A 201 -17.63 -4.14 -6.41
N LEU A 202 -16.41 -3.71 -6.68
CA LEU A 202 -15.56 -4.24 -7.75
C LEU A 202 -14.08 -4.18 -7.34
N PRO A 203 -13.25 -5.13 -7.81
CA PRO A 203 -11.81 -5.07 -7.69
C PRO A 203 -11.23 -3.76 -8.26
N TYR A 204 -10.14 -3.29 -7.66
CA TYR A 204 -9.49 -2.04 -8.08
C TYR A 204 -9.04 -2.06 -9.55
N SER A 205 -8.56 -3.19 -10.03
CA SER A 205 -8.09 -3.42 -11.40
C SER A 205 -9.19 -3.38 -12.47
N GLU A 206 -10.46 -3.51 -12.08
CA GLU A 206 -11.59 -3.58 -13.01
C GLU A 206 -12.26 -2.22 -13.28
N GLN A 207 -11.85 -1.17 -12.58
CA GLN A 207 -12.53 0.14 -12.62
C GLN A 207 -12.56 0.76 -14.02
N TYR A 208 -11.45 0.69 -14.78
CA TYR A 208 -11.40 1.26 -16.12
C TYR A 208 -12.40 0.58 -17.07
N SER A 209 -12.42 -0.75 -17.07
CA SER A 209 -13.35 -1.51 -17.94
C SER A 209 -14.80 -1.33 -17.50
N ALA A 210 -15.08 -1.28 -16.20
CA ALA A 210 -16.41 -1.03 -15.66
C ALA A 210 -16.95 0.37 -16.02
N LEU A 211 -16.08 1.39 -15.99
CA LEU A 211 -16.41 2.73 -16.52
C LEU A 211 -16.68 2.66 -18.02
N SER A 212 -15.79 2.07 -18.82
CA SER A 212 -15.93 2.07 -20.28
C SER A 212 -17.18 1.35 -20.76
N THR A 213 -17.57 0.26 -20.09
CA THR A 213 -18.75 -0.55 -20.45
C THR A 213 -20.06 -0.06 -19.82
N GLY A 214 -20.02 0.94 -18.92
CA GLY A 214 -21.23 1.48 -18.26
C GLY A 214 -21.77 0.62 -17.13
N VAL A 215 -20.99 -0.34 -16.62
CA VAL A 215 -21.30 -1.07 -15.38
C VAL A 215 -21.37 -0.10 -14.21
N ILE A 216 -20.48 0.90 -14.20
CA ILE A 216 -20.49 2.00 -13.25
C ILE A 216 -20.56 3.35 -13.97
N ASP A 217 -21.09 4.36 -13.30
CA ASP A 217 -21.21 5.75 -13.77
C ASP A 217 -20.08 6.62 -13.22
N GLY A 218 -19.40 6.15 -12.17
CA GLY A 218 -18.31 6.85 -11.51
C GLY A 218 -17.64 6.02 -10.44
N LEU A 219 -16.68 6.64 -9.81
CA LEU A 219 -15.92 6.10 -8.68
C LEU A 219 -15.47 7.25 -7.78
N ASP A 220 -14.96 6.93 -6.61
CA ASP A 220 -14.19 7.87 -5.82
C ASP A 220 -12.72 7.46 -5.77
N SER A 221 -11.82 8.43 -5.86
CA SER A 221 -10.38 8.20 -5.74
C SER A 221 -9.60 9.49 -5.48
N ASP A 222 -8.31 9.34 -5.26
CA ASP A 222 -7.34 10.42 -5.25
C ASP A 222 -6.94 10.83 -6.68
N TYR A 223 -6.38 12.03 -6.83
CA TYR A 223 -6.04 12.59 -8.14
C TYR A 223 -4.93 11.83 -8.87
N PHE A 224 -3.93 11.30 -8.14
CA PHE A 224 -2.84 10.54 -8.75
C PHE A 224 -3.33 9.22 -9.35
N SER A 225 -4.24 8.55 -8.65
CA SER A 225 -4.86 7.32 -9.15
C SER A 225 -5.72 7.59 -10.38
N ILE A 226 -6.52 8.68 -10.39
CA ILE A 226 -7.32 9.08 -11.54
C ILE A 226 -6.44 9.31 -12.78
N LEU A 227 -5.28 10.00 -12.61
CA LEU A 227 -4.30 10.21 -13.67
C LEU A 227 -3.61 8.92 -14.08
N GLY A 228 -3.07 8.18 -13.12
CA GLY A 228 -2.22 7.01 -13.36
C GLY A 228 -2.95 5.86 -14.06
N PHE A 229 -4.20 5.61 -13.71
CA PHE A 229 -5.06 4.61 -14.36
C PHE A 229 -5.88 5.19 -15.51
N LYS A 230 -5.74 6.46 -15.81
CA LYS A 230 -6.41 7.17 -16.92
C LYS A 230 -7.94 7.08 -16.85
N TRP A 231 -8.53 6.97 -15.67
CA TRP A 231 -10.00 6.91 -15.53
C TRP A 231 -10.69 8.17 -16.07
N TYR A 232 -9.95 9.28 -16.12
CA TYR A 232 -10.39 10.52 -16.76
C TYR A 232 -10.74 10.37 -18.24
N GLU A 233 -10.28 9.32 -18.94
CA GLU A 233 -10.69 9.07 -20.33
C GLU A 233 -12.16 8.65 -20.43
N GLN A 234 -12.71 8.04 -19.36
CA GLN A 234 -14.06 7.48 -19.31
C GLN A 234 -15.04 8.34 -18.50
N ALA A 235 -14.56 9.19 -17.58
CA ALA A 235 -15.34 10.07 -16.75
C ALA A 235 -14.59 11.40 -16.55
N LYS A 236 -15.29 12.53 -16.70
CA LYS A 236 -14.65 13.84 -16.79
C LYS A 236 -15.05 14.81 -15.69
N ASN A 237 -16.02 14.47 -14.85
CA ASN A 237 -16.54 15.38 -13.84
C ASN A 237 -15.96 15.02 -12.48
N ILE A 238 -15.26 15.95 -11.87
CA ILE A 238 -14.63 15.81 -10.55
C ILE A 238 -15.38 16.70 -9.55
N LEU A 239 -15.83 16.10 -8.43
CA LEU A 239 -16.29 16.84 -7.26
C LEU A 239 -15.29 16.63 -6.11
N PRO A 240 -14.58 17.67 -5.66
CA PRO A 240 -13.58 17.60 -4.60
C PRO A 240 -14.24 17.49 -3.22
N THR A 241 -14.72 16.29 -2.88
CA THR A 241 -15.55 16.05 -1.69
C THR A 241 -14.78 15.95 -0.40
N TYR A 242 -13.50 15.55 -0.42
CA TYR A 242 -12.67 15.31 0.78
C TYR A 242 -13.38 14.43 1.82
N HIS A 243 -14.24 13.52 1.36
CA HIS A 243 -15.10 12.71 2.20
C HIS A 243 -14.36 11.58 2.91
N TRP A 244 -13.23 11.16 2.38
CA TRP A 244 -12.46 10.05 2.90
C TRP A 244 -10.98 10.29 2.71
N PHE A 245 -10.20 10.22 3.78
CA PHE A 245 -8.76 10.14 3.68
C PHE A 245 -8.36 8.66 3.70
N LEU A 246 -7.60 8.20 2.73
CA LEU A 246 -7.18 6.81 2.66
C LEU A 246 -5.70 6.64 2.94
N PRO A 247 -5.33 6.33 4.20
CA PRO A 247 -3.98 5.88 4.51
C PRO A 247 -3.76 4.47 3.95
N LYS A 248 -2.50 4.11 3.76
CA LYS A 248 -2.08 2.78 3.34
C LYS A 248 -1.13 2.21 4.39
N ALA A 249 -1.49 1.12 5.01
CA ALA A 249 -0.58 0.35 5.83
C ALA A 249 0.39 -0.44 4.94
N ILE A 250 1.68 -0.34 5.24
CA ILE A 250 2.72 -1.18 4.63
C ILE A 250 2.79 -2.44 5.46
N ARG A 251 2.25 -3.50 4.92
CA ARG A 251 1.93 -4.77 5.59
C ARG A 251 3.01 -5.78 5.29
N MET A 252 3.71 -6.23 6.29
CA MET A 252 4.74 -7.27 6.17
C MET A 252 4.31 -8.55 6.86
N ASN A 253 4.52 -9.69 6.23
CA ASN A 253 4.29 -11.00 6.85
C ASN A 253 5.12 -11.12 8.12
N ALA A 254 4.47 -11.30 9.27
CA ALA A 254 5.12 -11.28 10.58
C ALA A 254 6.07 -12.47 10.76
N ALA A 255 5.69 -13.67 10.30
CA ALA A 255 6.52 -14.86 10.43
C ALA A 255 7.81 -14.75 9.58
N TRP A 256 7.71 -14.19 8.37
CA TRP A 256 8.89 -13.93 7.54
C TRP A 256 9.81 -12.89 8.19
N LEU A 257 9.25 -11.81 8.73
CA LEU A 257 10.02 -10.76 9.40
C LEU A 257 10.75 -11.31 10.64
N ASP A 258 10.08 -12.15 11.43
CA ASP A 258 10.67 -12.78 12.62
C ASP A 258 11.78 -13.78 12.29
N ALA A 259 11.73 -14.41 11.12
CA ALA A 259 12.78 -15.32 10.65
C ALA A 259 14.07 -14.59 10.20
N LEU A 260 14.00 -13.27 9.99
CA LEU A 260 15.19 -12.50 9.65
C LEU A 260 16.11 -12.31 10.87
N PRO A 261 17.44 -12.20 10.67
CA PRO A 261 18.34 -11.65 11.68
C PRO A 261 17.89 -10.27 12.18
N ALA A 262 18.16 -9.95 13.45
CA ALA A 262 17.65 -8.73 14.10
C ALA A 262 18.05 -7.45 13.37
N ASP A 263 19.22 -7.38 12.80
CA ASP A 263 19.68 -6.24 11.98
C ASP A 263 18.88 -6.05 10.70
N LEU A 264 18.42 -7.14 10.06
CA LEU A 264 17.56 -7.07 8.88
C LEU A 264 16.11 -6.74 9.24
N GLN A 265 15.62 -7.20 10.39
CA GLN A 265 14.32 -6.80 10.90
C GLN A 265 14.26 -5.28 11.12
N GLU A 266 15.28 -4.74 11.80
CA GLU A 266 15.39 -3.29 12.04
C GLU A 266 15.55 -2.52 10.72
N LEU A 267 16.37 -3.01 9.79
CA LEU A 267 16.52 -2.43 8.46
C LEU A 267 15.17 -2.32 7.74
N CYS A 268 14.35 -3.37 7.73
CA CYS A 268 13.05 -3.35 7.09
C CYS A 268 12.14 -2.28 7.71
N ARG A 269 12.04 -2.21 9.04
CA ARG A 269 11.16 -1.26 9.74
C ARG A 269 11.62 0.19 9.56
N THR A 270 12.90 0.46 9.79
CA THR A 270 13.44 1.83 9.74
C THR A 270 13.38 2.40 8.33
N THR A 271 13.83 1.63 7.33
CA THR A 271 13.84 2.12 5.94
C THR A 271 12.44 2.24 5.33
N ALA A 272 11.47 1.40 5.76
CA ALA A 272 10.08 1.57 5.38
C ALA A 272 9.50 2.89 5.94
N LYS A 273 9.71 3.17 7.24
CA LYS A 273 9.25 4.42 7.86
C LYS A 273 9.84 5.64 7.14
N GLU A 274 11.13 5.64 6.82
CA GLU A 274 11.80 6.71 6.07
C GLU A 274 11.19 6.91 4.67
N ALA A 275 11.08 5.82 3.89
CA ALA A 275 10.57 5.86 2.52
C ALA A 275 9.12 6.37 2.46
N PHE A 276 8.27 5.91 3.37
CA PHE A 276 6.86 6.31 3.38
C PHE A 276 6.60 7.64 4.08
N ALA A 277 7.51 8.16 4.91
CA ALA A 277 7.50 9.56 5.33
C ALA A 277 7.77 10.51 4.15
N GLU A 278 8.78 10.22 3.32
CA GLU A 278 9.04 10.95 2.08
C GLU A 278 7.86 10.86 1.11
N GLN A 279 7.23 9.69 1.01
CA GLN A 279 6.06 9.46 0.16
C GLN A 279 4.90 10.37 0.57
N ARG A 280 4.55 10.43 1.86
CA ARG A 280 3.48 11.32 2.35
C ARG A 280 3.75 12.77 2.00
N ALA A 281 4.96 13.25 2.26
CA ALA A 281 5.35 14.62 1.94
C ALA A 281 5.22 14.92 0.43
N THR A 282 5.69 13.99 -0.42
CA THR A 282 5.60 14.12 -1.89
C THR A 282 4.15 14.09 -2.37
N ASN A 283 3.33 13.20 -1.80
CA ASN A 283 1.92 13.06 -2.16
C ASN A 283 1.16 14.36 -1.85
N ARG A 284 1.31 14.89 -0.64
CA ARG A 284 0.66 16.13 -0.20
C ARG A 284 1.09 17.33 -1.03
N ALA A 285 2.39 17.49 -1.25
CA ALA A 285 2.93 18.59 -2.06
C ALA A 285 2.50 18.54 -3.53
N GLY A 286 2.19 17.36 -4.05
CA GLY A 286 1.82 17.17 -5.45
C GLY A 286 0.32 17.16 -5.75
N ALA A 287 -0.54 17.14 -4.74
CA ALA A 287 -1.99 16.95 -4.91
C ALA A 287 -2.64 18.06 -5.78
N ASP A 288 -2.32 19.33 -5.51
CA ASP A 288 -2.85 20.46 -6.29
C ASP A 288 -2.40 20.39 -7.74
N LYS A 289 -1.11 20.03 -7.97
CA LYS A 289 -0.61 19.86 -9.34
C LYS A 289 -1.33 18.73 -10.06
N ALA A 290 -1.59 17.61 -9.41
CA ALA A 290 -2.33 16.50 -9.99
C ALA A 290 -3.76 16.91 -10.40
N LEU A 291 -4.41 17.78 -9.62
CA LEU A 291 -5.71 18.34 -9.97
C LEU A 291 -5.62 19.27 -11.22
N GLU A 292 -4.58 20.10 -11.30
CA GLU A 292 -4.37 20.96 -12.50
C GLU A 292 -4.06 20.10 -13.74
N ASP A 293 -3.29 19.02 -13.59
CA ASP A 293 -3.02 18.07 -14.68
C ASP A 293 -4.33 17.40 -15.16
N LEU A 294 -5.26 17.06 -14.25
CA LEU A 294 -6.58 16.54 -14.61
C LEU A 294 -7.43 17.57 -15.37
N LYS A 295 -7.38 18.84 -14.99
CA LYS A 295 -8.02 19.92 -15.76
C LYS A 295 -7.41 20.05 -17.15
N ALA A 296 -6.08 19.96 -17.27
CA ALA A 296 -5.37 20.04 -18.54
C ALA A 296 -5.74 18.90 -19.51
N VAL A 297 -6.07 17.71 -19.02
CA VAL A 297 -6.57 16.59 -19.83
C VAL A 297 -8.09 16.61 -20.03
N GLY A 298 -8.76 17.72 -19.69
CA GLY A 298 -10.15 18.00 -20.00
C GLY A 298 -11.16 17.55 -18.94
N CYS A 299 -10.73 17.36 -17.69
CA CYS A 299 -11.68 17.19 -16.59
C CYS A 299 -12.30 18.53 -16.17
N THR A 300 -13.58 18.49 -15.83
CA THR A 300 -14.31 19.60 -15.21
C THR A 300 -14.34 19.41 -13.71
N VAL A 301 -13.85 20.39 -12.97
CA VAL A 301 -13.88 20.40 -11.51
C VAL A 301 -15.07 21.24 -11.07
N HIS A 302 -16.01 20.62 -10.35
CA HIS A 302 -17.19 21.27 -9.84
C HIS A 302 -16.96 21.84 -8.43
N PRO A 303 -17.58 22.99 -8.06
CA PRO A 303 -17.49 23.49 -6.70
C PRO A 303 -18.24 22.56 -5.73
N PHE A 304 -17.67 22.39 -4.54
CA PHE A 304 -18.32 21.68 -3.42
C PHE A 304 -18.44 22.65 -2.23
N PRO A 305 -19.55 23.41 -2.13
CA PRO A 305 -19.74 24.41 -1.07
C PRO A 305 -19.75 23.79 0.32
N ALA A 306 -19.29 24.55 1.33
CA ALA A 306 -19.26 24.09 2.72
C ALA A 306 -20.63 23.65 3.25
N GLU A 307 -21.70 24.32 2.83
CA GLU A 307 -23.07 23.96 3.18
C GLU A 307 -23.51 22.61 2.60
N GLU A 308 -23.05 22.26 1.40
CA GLU A 308 -23.32 20.95 0.82
C GLU A 308 -22.48 19.87 1.51
N LYS A 309 -21.22 20.16 1.79
CA LYS A 309 -20.36 19.27 2.58
C LYS A 309 -20.98 18.95 3.93
N ALA A 310 -21.50 19.96 4.64
CA ALA A 310 -22.19 19.75 5.93
C ALA A 310 -23.39 18.81 5.82
N LYS A 311 -24.19 18.89 4.74
CA LYS A 311 -25.29 17.93 4.50
C LYS A 311 -24.81 16.50 4.33
N TRP A 312 -23.66 16.30 3.65
CA TRP A 312 -23.06 14.97 3.49
C TRP A 312 -22.54 14.44 4.83
N GLU A 313 -21.87 15.29 5.61
CA GLU A 313 -21.38 14.97 6.96
C GLU A 313 -22.56 14.58 7.88
N ASP A 314 -23.61 15.40 7.96
CA ASP A 314 -24.80 15.13 8.78
C ASP A 314 -25.47 13.81 8.37
N LYS A 315 -25.65 13.60 7.06
CA LYS A 315 -26.30 12.40 6.55
C LYS A 315 -25.51 11.13 6.85
N SER A 316 -24.16 11.21 6.82
CA SER A 316 -23.28 10.07 7.11
C SER A 316 -23.02 9.87 8.60
N ALA A 317 -23.38 10.81 9.46
CA ALA A 317 -23.04 10.78 10.89
C ALA A 317 -23.52 9.52 11.63
N SER A 318 -24.68 8.97 11.26
CA SER A 318 -25.21 7.73 11.86
C SER A 318 -24.35 6.49 11.64
N LEU A 319 -23.42 6.54 10.66
CA LEU A 319 -22.49 5.43 10.43
C LEU A 319 -21.45 5.27 11.56
N TYR A 320 -21.16 6.35 12.30
CA TYR A 320 -20.25 6.24 13.46
C TYR A 320 -20.83 5.30 14.51
N ASP A 321 -22.12 5.43 14.80
CA ASP A 321 -22.81 4.56 15.76
C ASP A 321 -22.96 3.14 15.20
N THR A 322 -23.39 3.03 13.93
CA THR A 322 -23.58 1.72 13.28
C THR A 322 -22.27 0.95 13.19
N PHE A 323 -21.18 1.61 12.79
CA PHE A 323 -19.87 0.97 12.68
C PHE A 323 -19.27 0.73 14.07
N GLY A 324 -19.41 1.65 15.01
CA GLY A 324 -19.01 1.48 16.40
C GLY A 324 -19.70 0.30 17.10
N ALA A 325 -20.98 0.04 16.75
CA ALA A 325 -21.72 -1.09 17.28
C ALA A 325 -21.19 -2.48 16.86
N THR A 326 -20.27 -2.56 15.90
CA THR A 326 -19.66 -3.83 15.47
C THR A 326 -18.84 -4.49 16.59
N SER A 327 -18.19 -3.66 17.42
CA SER A 327 -17.54 -4.13 18.65
C SER A 327 -17.24 -2.97 19.60
N PRO A 328 -17.12 -3.22 20.92
CA PRO A 328 -16.65 -2.20 21.88
C PRO A 328 -15.28 -1.60 21.49
N ALA A 329 -14.37 -2.42 20.97
CA ALA A 329 -13.06 -1.96 20.53
C ALA A 329 -13.14 -1.00 19.33
N THR A 330 -14.10 -1.22 18.41
CA THR A 330 -14.34 -0.30 17.28
C THR A 330 -14.89 1.04 17.76
N ALA A 331 -15.85 1.02 18.68
CA ALA A 331 -16.39 2.26 19.27
C ALA A 331 -15.29 3.06 20.01
N GLU A 332 -14.46 2.38 20.80
CA GLU A 332 -13.33 2.99 21.50
C GLU A 332 -12.32 3.59 20.51
N MET A 333 -11.97 2.88 19.43
CA MET A 333 -11.04 3.37 18.41
C MET A 333 -11.59 4.63 17.72
N ILE A 334 -12.87 4.63 17.32
CA ILE A 334 -13.52 5.83 16.75
C ILE A 334 -13.44 7.00 17.73
N ALA A 335 -13.70 6.76 19.02
CA ALA A 335 -13.63 7.81 20.04
C ALA A 335 -12.20 8.35 20.21
N LYS A 336 -11.18 7.48 20.25
CA LYS A 336 -9.76 7.87 20.29
C LYS A 336 -9.37 8.74 19.10
N ILE A 337 -9.75 8.34 17.88
CA ILE A 337 -9.46 9.10 16.65
C ILE A 337 -10.10 10.50 16.74
N ARG A 338 -11.38 10.58 17.10
CA ARG A 338 -12.09 11.85 17.17
C ARG A 338 -11.59 12.78 18.28
N ALA A 339 -10.97 12.24 19.32
CA ALA A 339 -10.39 13.04 20.41
C ALA A 339 -9.10 13.76 20.02
N LEU A 340 -8.43 13.34 18.92
CA LEU A 340 -7.23 13.97 18.36
C LEU A 340 -7.53 15.05 17.32
N ALA A 341 -8.81 15.27 16.97
CA ALA A 341 -9.25 16.16 15.89
C ALA A 341 -9.17 17.67 16.27
#